data_2f98d97583e39f81ea7359528caeeea1
#
_entry.id   2f98d97583e39f81ea7359528caeeea1
#
_cell.length_a   1.000
_cell.length_b   1.000
_cell.length_c   1.000
_cell.angle_alpha   90.00
_cell.angle_beta   90.00
_cell.angle_gamma   90.00
#
_symmetry.space_group_name_H-M   'P 1'
#
loop_
_entity.id
_entity.type
_entity.pdbx_description
1 polymer ?
#
loop_
_entity_poly.entity_id
_entity_poly.type
_entity_poly.pdbx_seq_one_letter_code
_entity_poly.pdbx_strand_id
1 'polypeptide(L)'
;MIAKRWIEQGYNAGLVLHSVGLASSTYYNHKARQSSEALPESDGQPEPSKRRAGRPILGYSYTYTGRKTSDEQIKEFIMEEIAGDGYPYGYKKLTASMQDDYKLNINHKKVYRLCKELDVLLPQRKVKPKHPRKLAKKTKVTGSNQLWQMDLKYGYIAGIDRFFFIMSIIDVYDRCIVGTHIGLNALALDALRTLKQAIVFRGITDSNELILRTDNGPQFTAHVFQNGCVELPVTHTRIPNNTPNMNAHIESFHSILESDCLSRHEFQHYAEAYKCVSE
;
A
#
# COMPACT_ATOMS: atom_id res chain seq x y z
N MET A 1 -11.83 -0.69 49.36
CA MET A 1 -11.94 0.46 48.47
C MET A 1 -12.64 1.60 49.14
N ILE A 2 -12.03 2.77 49.34
CA ILE A 2 -12.55 3.94 50.07
C ILE A 2 -13.90 4.41 49.49
N ALA A 3 -14.01 4.52 48.14
CA ALA A 3 -15.23 4.96 47.49
C ALA A 3 -16.46 4.09 47.83
N LYS A 4 -16.31 2.77 47.89
CA LYS A 4 -17.41 1.84 48.23
C LYS A 4 -18.02 2.13 49.62
N ARG A 5 -17.16 2.38 50.61
CA ARG A 5 -17.59 2.69 52.01
C ARG A 5 -18.40 3.96 52.12
N TRP A 6 -18.04 5.03 51.40
CA TRP A 6 -18.78 6.28 51.41
C TRP A 6 -20.12 6.21 50.68
N ILE A 7 -20.15 5.46 49.57
CA ILE A 7 -21.40 5.23 48.83
C ILE A 7 -22.39 4.38 49.65
N GLU A 8 -21.91 3.38 50.40
CA GLU A 8 -22.72 2.56 51.31
C GLU A 8 -23.27 3.36 52.50
N GLN A 9 -22.59 4.44 52.89
CA GLN A 9 -23.02 5.38 53.92
C GLN A 9 -24.07 6.40 53.38
N GLY A 10 -24.50 6.29 52.11
CA GLY A 10 -25.55 7.12 51.53
C GLY A 10 -25.10 8.38 50.81
N TYR A 11 -23.77 8.58 50.64
CA TYR A 11 -23.27 9.70 49.85
C TYR A 11 -23.50 9.50 48.36
N ASN A 12 -23.71 10.61 47.62
CA ASN A 12 -23.93 10.54 46.19
C ASN A 12 -22.72 9.90 45.45
N ALA A 13 -22.98 8.78 44.76
CA ALA A 13 -21.96 8.00 44.09
C ALA A 13 -21.16 8.82 43.05
N GLY A 14 -21.83 9.71 42.31
CA GLY A 14 -21.16 10.55 41.31
C GLY A 14 -20.16 11.51 41.93
N LEU A 15 -20.52 12.17 43.03
CA LEU A 15 -19.62 13.08 43.76
C LEU A 15 -18.43 12.34 44.38
N VAL A 16 -18.70 11.20 45.04
CA VAL A 16 -17.65 10.39 45.67
C VAL A 16 -16.66 9.87 44.65
N LEU A 17 -17.14 9.36 43.50
CA LEU A 17 -16.29 8.82 42.47
C LEU A 17 -15.47 9.93 41.78
N HIS A 18 -16.05 11.10 41.55
CA HIS A 18 -15.34 12.25 41.02
C HIS A 18 -14.24 12.74 41.98
N SER A 19 -14.53 12.85 43.29
CA SER A 19 -13.53 13.28 44.28
C SER A 19 -12.36 12.30 44.47
N VAL A 20 -12.60 11.02 44.24
CA VAL A 20 -11.57 9.97 44.31
C VAL A 20 -10.84 9.75 42.95
N GLY A 21 -11.26 10.47 41.88
CA GLY A 21 -10.70 10.35 40.54
C GLY A 21 -11.01 9.00 39.88
N LEU A 22 -12.09 8.33 40.24
CA LEU A 22 -12.47 7.02 39.73
C LEU A 22 -13.61 7.15 38.70
N ALA A 23 -13.39 6.61 37.49
CA ALA A 23 -14.46 6.60 36.48
C ALA A 23 -15.63 5.73 36.94
N SER A 24 -16.86 6.25 36.78
CA SER A 24 -18.10 5.56 37.18
C SER A 24 -18.22 4.17 36.55
N SER A 25 -17.84 4.03 35.28
CA SER A 25 -17.80 2.74 34.57
C SER A 25 -16.90 1.70 35.26
N THR A 26 -15.73 2.11 35.74
CA THR A 26 -14.81 1.24 36.47
C THR A 26 -15.41 0.72 37.77
N TYR A 27 -16.05 1.63 38.54
CA TYR A 27 -16.69 1.26 39.80
C TYR A 27 -17.86 0.28 39.59
N TYR A 28 -18.77 0.57 38.66
CA TYR A 28 -19.93 -0.28 38.44
C TYR A 28 -19.59 -1.60 37.78
N ASN A 29 -18.57 -1.65 36.89
CA ASN A 29 -18.06 -2.92 36.33
C ASN A 29 -17.44 -3.80 37.41
N HIS A 30 -16.69 -3.22 38.35
CA HIS A 30 -16.12 -3.96 39.45
C HIS A 30 -17.20 -4.50 40.41
N LYS A 31 -18.25 -3.68 40.71
CA LYS A 31 -19.38 -4.08 41.50
C LYS A 31 -20.17 -5.21 40.84
N ALA A 32 -20.39 -5.17 39.54
CA ALA A 32 -21.08 -6.22 38.78
C ALA A 32 -20.31 -7.55 38.80
N ARG A 33 -18.98 -7.50 38.72
CA ARG A 33 -18.12 -8.70 38.83
C ARG A 33 -18.24 -9.33 40.23
N GLN A 34 -18.18 -8.55 41.28
CA GLN A 34 -18.30 -9.05 42.66
C GLN A 34 -19.69 -9.67 42.93
N SER A 35 -20.77 -9.16 42.32
CA SER A 35 -22.09 -9.75 42.44
C SER A 35 -22.26 -11.04 41.62
N SER A 36 -21.46 -11.26 40.57
CA SER A 36 -21.47 -12.51 39.79
C SER A 36 -20.63 -13.63 40.43
N GLU A 37 -19.66 -13.28 41.30
CA GLU A 37 -18.87 -14.24 42.06
C GLU A 37 -19.59 -14.81 43.28
N ALA A 38 -20.74 -14.23 43.67
CA ALA A 38 -21.52 -14.59 44.87
C ALA A 38 -22.69 -15.56 44.58
N LEU A 39 -22.78 -16.16 43.39
CA LEU A 39 -23.79 -17.21 43.08
C LEU A 39 -23.17 -18.58 43.31
N PRO A 40 -23.90 -19.53 43.98
CA PRO A 40 -23.40 -20.86 44.23
C PRO A 40 -23.16 -21.62 42.90
N GLU A 41 -22.07 -22.36 42.85
CA GLU A 41 -21.70 -23.23 41.74
C GLU A 41 -22.81 -24.23 41.45
N SER A 42 -23.59 -24.03 40.42
CA SER A 42 -24.38 -25.07 39.80
C SER A 42 -23.51 -25.76 38.77
N ASP A 43 -23.41 -27.10 38.86
CA ASP A 43 -22.75 -28.01 37.93
C ASP A 43 -23.35 -27.92 36.53
N GLY A 44 -23.08 -26.86 35.82
CA GLY A 44 -23.38 -26.66 34.41
C GLY A 44 -22.18 -25.95 33.78
N GLN A 45 -21.61 -26.56 32.74
CA GLN A 45 -20.60 -25.92 31.92
C GLN A 45 -21.08 -24.49 31.53
N PRO A 46 -20.26 -23.44 31.66
CA PRO A 46 -20.67 -22.10 31.27
C PRO A 46 -21.01 -22.13 29.77
N GLU A 47 -22.28 -21.98 29.44
CA GLU A 47 -22.68 -21.72 28.07
C GLU A 47 -21.88 -20.51 27.57
N PRO A 48 -21.25 -20.60 26.37
CA PRO A 48 -20.51 -19.48 25.81
C PRO A 48 -21.49 -18.30 25.73
N SER A 49 -21.15 -17.20 26.43
CA SER A 49 -21.97 -15.99 26.47
C SER A 49 -22.43 -15.65 25.06
N LYS A 50 -23.73 -15.70 24.80
CA LYS A 50 -24.33 -15.37 23.51
C LYS A 50 -23.84 -13.97 23.14
N ARG A 51 -22.86 -13.89 22.23
CA ARG A 51 -22.42 -12.61 21.67
C ARG A 51 -23.68 -11.90 21.21
N ARG A 52 -23.90 -10.67 21.68
CA ARG A 52 -25.04 -9.85 21.22
C ARG A 52 -25.07 -9.93 19.69
N ALA A 53 -26.19 -10.42 19.16
CA ALA A 53 -26.37 -10.52 17.72
C ALA A 53 -26.07 -9.15 17.10
N GLY A 54 -25.10 -9.11 16.20
CA GLY A 54 -24.74 -7.89 15.49
C GLY A 54 -25.95 -7.39 14.67
N ARG A 55 -25.86 -6.16 14.16
CA ARG A 55 -26.89 -5.62 13.26
C ARG A 55 -27.11 -6.61 12.10
N PRO A 56 -28.37 -6.92 11.73
CA PRO A 56 -28.66 -7.87 10.65
C PRO A 56 -27.95 -7.45 9.36
N ILE A 57 -27.40 -8.42 8.65
CA ILE A 57 -26.73 -8.18 7.38
C ILE A 57 -27.82 -7.89 6.34
N LEU A 58 -27.80 -6.67 5.80
CA LEU A 58 -28.68 -6.29 4.70
C LEU A 58 -28.12 -6.87 3.40
N GLY A 59 -28.89 -7.69 2.71
CA GLY A 59 -28.54 -8.31 1.42
C GLY A 59 -28.61 -7.36 0.22
N TYR A 60 -28.53 -6.04 0.44
CA TYR A 60 -28.59 -5.01 -0.60
C TYR A 60 -27.87 -3.73 -0.18
N SER A 61 -27.58 -2.87 -1.16
CA SER A 61 -27.16 -1.48 -0.95
C SER A 61 -28.00 -0.55 -1.83
N TYR A 62 -27.90 0.75 -1.60
CA TYR A 62 -28.55 1.75 -2.44
C TYR A 62 -27.51 2.48 -3.29
N THR A 63 -27.91 2.89 -4.50
CA THR A 63 -27.15 3.89 -5.26
C THR A 63 -27.36 5.27 -4.66
N TYR A 64 -26.54 6.25 -5.03
CA TYR A 64 -26.75 7.65 -4.65
C TYR A 64 -28.09 8.22 -5.17
N THR A 65 -28.66 7.60 -6.20
CA THR A 65 -30.00 7.96 -6.73
C THR A 65 -31.14 7.25 -6.02
N GLY A 66 -30.87 6.44 -4.98
CA GLY A 66 -31.86 5.73 -4.20
C GLY A 66 -32.32 4.38 -4.79
N ARG A 67 -31.73 3.91 -5.90
CA ARG A 67 -32.04 2.59 -6.48
C ARG A 67 -31.47 1.49 -5.61
N LYS A 68 -32.27 0.46 -5.29
CA LYS A 68 -31.85 -0.72 -4.56
C LYS A 68 -31.09 -1.68 -5.45
N THR A 69 -29.89 -2.12 -5.03
CA THR A 69 -29.01 -3.09 -5.70
C THR A 69 -28.75 -4.24 -4.77
N SER A 70 -29.01 -5.48 -5.20
CA SER A 70 -28.81 -6.70 -4.39
C SER A 70 -27.32 -7.02 -4.21
N ASP A 71 -27.00 -7.83 -3.21
CA ASP A 71 -25.61 -8.29 -2.99
C ASP A 71 -25.11 -9.14 -4.17
N GLU A 72 -25.98 -9.88 -4.84
CA GLU A 72 -25.67 -10.66 -6.04
C GLU A 72 -25.26 -9.76 -7.19
N GLN A 73 -26.01 -8.70 -7.46
CA GLN A 73 -25.64 -7.71 -8.49
C GLN A 73 -24.33 -7.00 -8.14
N ILE A 74 -24.08 -6.71 -6.86
CA ILE A 74 -22.82 -6.09 -6.43
C ILE A 74 -21.65 -7.07 -6.64
N LYS A 75 -21.86 -8.37 -6.43
CA LYS A 75 -20.84 -9.39 -6.73
C LYS A 75 -20.52 -9.46 -8.22
N GLU A 76 -21.53 -9.34 -9.09
CA GLU A 76 -21.33 -9.26 -10.54
C GLU A 76 -20.48 -8.04 -10.91
N PHE A 77 -20.79 -6.87 -10.39
CA PHE A 77 -19.99 -5.67 -10.62
C PHE A 77 -18.54 -5.80 -10.12
N ILE A 78 -18.33 -6.44 -8.96
CA ILE A 78 -16.98 -6.72 -8.45
C ILE A 78 -16.23 -7.65 -9.40
N MET A 79 -16.88 -8.67 -9.93
CA MET A 79 -16.26 -9.62 -10.87
C MET A 79 -15.98 -8.98 -12.23
N GLU A 80 -16.86 -8.11 -12.72
CA GLU A 80 -16.67 -7.33 -13.93
C GLU A 80 -15.46 -6.39 -13.81
N GLU A 81 -15.35 -5.69 -12.69
CA GLU A 81 -14.23 -4.82 -12.39
C GLU A 81 -12.90 -5.60 -12.33
N ILE A 82 -12.89 -6.76 -11.63
CA ILE A 82 -11.69 -7.62 -11.55
C ILE A 82 -11.30 -8.20 -12.91
N ALA A 83 -12.26 -8.51 -13.77
CA ALA A 83 -11.98 -8.97 -15.13
C ALA A 83 -11.36 -7.88 -16.02
N GLY A 84 -11.63 -6.60 -15.69
CA GLY A 84 -11.05 -5.42 -16.31
C GLY A 84 -9.80 -4.91 -15.59
N ASP A 85 -9.74 -3.61 -15.39
CA ASP A 85 -8.59 -2.91 -14.80
C ASP A 85 -8.44 -3.13 -13.27
N GLY A 86 -9.49 -3.60 -12.62
CA GLY A 86 -9.52 -3.86 -11.17
C GLY A 86 -8.83 -5.14 -10.72
N TYR A 87 -8.21 -5.91 -11.60
CA TYR A 87 -7.55 -7.18 -11.24
C TYR A 87 -6.59 -7.07 -10.04
N PRO A 88 -5.69 -6.07 -9.96
CA PRO A 88 -4.78 -5.93 -8.83
C PRO A 88 -5.39 -5.16 -7.64
N TYR A 89 -6.67 -4.81 -7.71
CA TYR A 89 -7.30 -3.98 -6.69
C TYR A 89 -7.63 -4.78 -5.44
N GLY A 90 -7.15 -4.31 -4.29
CA GLY A 90 -7.65 -4.78 -3.00
C GLY A 90 -9.05 -4.23 -2.72
N TYR A 91 -9.81 -4.87 -1.81
CA TYR A 91 -11.20 -4.52 -1.50
C TYR A 91 -11.45 -3.03 -1.22
N LYS A 92 -10.46 -2.25 -0.77
CA LYS A 92 -10.60 -0.80 -0.56
C LYS A 92 -10.65 -0.02 -1.88
N LYS A 93 -9.79 -0.37 -2.84
CA LYS A 93 -9.82 0.22 -4.19
C LYS A 93 -11.09 -0.20 -4.92
N LEU A 94 -11.47 -1.48 -4.84
CA LEU A 94 -12.76 -1.97 -5.36
C LEU A 94 -13.95 -1.22 -4.75
N THR A 95 -13.87 -0.84 -3.46
CA THR A 95 -14.92 -0.01 -2.86
C THR A 95 -15.02 1.35 -3.52
N ALA A 96 -13.89 2.00 -3.80
CA ALA A 96 -13.86 3.29 -4.47
C ALA A 96 -14.44 3.18 -5.90
N SER A 97 -14.02 2.17 -6.67
CA SER A 97 -14.57 1.89 -8.00
C SER A 97 -16.09 1.65 -7.94
N MET A 98 -16.59 0.84 -7.00
CA MET A 98 -18.04 0.64 -6.82
C MET A 98 -18.79 1.95 -6.51
N GLN A 99 -18.17 2.87 -5.78
CA GLN A 99 -18.74 4.19 -5.47
C GLN A 99 -18.70 5.12 -6.67
N ASP A 100 -17.58 5.11 -7.42
CA ASP A 100 -17.32 6.05 -8.51
C ASP A 100 -17.98 5.63 -9.82
N ASP A 101 -17.94 4.35 -10.21
CA ASP A 101 -18.44 3.86 -11.48
C ASP A 101 -19.91 3.45 -11.40
N TYR A 102 -20.25 2.67 -10.38
CA TYR A 102 -21.61 2.16 -10.18
C TYR A 102 -22.48 3.04 -9.27
N LYS A 103 -21.94 4.17 -8.79
CA LYS A 103 -22.64 5.14 -7.93
C LYS A 103 -23.28 4.50 -6.68
N LEU A 104 -22.64 3.44 -6.13
CA LEU A 104 -23.16 2.73 -4.98
C LEU A 104 -22.78 3.39 -3.66
N ASN A 105 -23.77 3.60 -2.78
CA ASN A 105 -23.51 3.97 -1.39
C ASN A 105 -23.17 2.69 -0.61
N ILE A 106 -21.92 2.30 -0.63
CA ILE A 106 -21.42 1.05 -0.05
C ILE A 106 -20.20 1.28 0.86
N ASN A 107 -20.11 0.50 1.94
CA ASN A 107 -18.97 0.57 2.87
C ASN A 107 -17.96 -0.53 2.55
N HIS A 108 -16.68 -0.24 2.72
CA HIS A 108 -15.58 -1.18 2.49
C HIS A 108 -15.69 -2.49 3.30
N LYS A 109 -16.36 -2.49 4.46
CA LYS A 109 -16.60 -3.73 5.24
C LYS A 109 -17.56 -4.68 4.51
N LYS A 110 -18.54 -4.12 3.79
CA LYS A 110 -19.47 -4.91 2.97
C LYS A 110 -18.76 -5.46 1.74
N VAL A 111 -17.99 -4.63 1.03
CA VAL A 111 -17.19 -5.08 -0.12
C VAL A 111 -16.20 -6.18 0.31
N TYR A 112 -15.51 -6.01 1.45
CA TYR A 112 -14.64 -7.06 2.00
C TYR A 112 -15.37 -8.39 2.20
N ARG A 113 -16.59 -8.36 2.76
CA ARG A 113 -17.41 -9.56 2.96
C ARG A 113 -17.75 -10.22 1.62
N LEU A 114 -18.21 -9.44 0.64
CA LEU A 114 -18.57 -9.94 -0.68
C LEU A 114 -17.36 -10.51 -1.43
N CYS A 115 -16.22 -9.82 -1.38
CA CYS A 115 -14.94 -10.35 -1.93
C CYS A 115 -14.51 -11.66 -1.25
N LYS A 116 -14.74 -11.79 0.07
CA LYS A 116 -14.47 -13.04 0.80
C LYS A 116 -15.40 -14.16 0.37
N GLU A 117 -16.68 -13.87 0.16
CA GLU A 117 -17.68 -14.84 -0.33
C GLU A 117 -17.37 -15.31 -1.77
N LEU A 118 -16.77 -14.43 -2.59
CA LEU A 118 -16.31 -14.74 -3.95
C LEU A 118 -14.94 -15.41 -4.02
N ASP A 119 -14.22 -15.49 -2.88
CA ASP A 119 -12.82 -15.97 -2.81
C ASP A 119 -11.82 -15.16 -3.69
N VAL A 120 -12.08 -13.86 -3.86
CA VAL A 120 -11.25 -12.97 -4.67
C VAL A 120 -10.40 -12.00 -3.83
N LEU A 121 -10.27 -12.26 -2.52
CA LEU A 121 -9.42 -11.44 -1.66
C LEU A 121 -7.95 -11.68 -2.00
N LEU A 122 -7.22 -10.61 -2.26
CA LEU A 122 -5.77 -10.69 -2.41
C LEU A 122 -5.10 -11.23 -1.14
N PRO A 123 -4.07 -12.08 -1.27
CA PRO A 123 -3.37 -12.64 -0.12
C PRO A 123 -2.78 -11.52 0.75
N GLN A 124 -2.98 -11.61 2.06
CA GLN A 124 -2.42 -10.64 2.99
C GLN A 124 -0.88 -10.69 2.96
N ARG A 125 -0.27 -9.51 2.85
CA ARG A 125 1.17 -9.37 2.93
C ARG A 125 1.67 -9.91 4.28
N LYS A 126 2.49 -10.95 4.26
CA LYS A 126 3.13 -11.46 5.49
C LYS A 126 4.07 -10.38 6.04
N VAL A 127 3.80 -9.93 7.27
CA VAL A 127 4.69 -9.01 7.98
C VAL A 127 5.95 -9.80 8.34
N LYS A 128 7.06 -9.50 7.67
CA LYS A 128 8.36 -10.08 8.06
C LYS A 128 8.77 -9.52 9.41
N PRO A 129 9.30 -10.34 10.35
CA PRO A 129 9.80 -9.83 11.62
C PRO A 129 10.86 -8.75 11.38
N LYS A 130 10.76 -7.65 12.11
CA LYS A 130 11.72 -6.55 12.02
C LYS A 130 13.03 -7.02 12.67
N HIS A 131 14.00 -7.38 11.85
CA HIS A 131 15.37 -7.54 12.35
C HIS A 131 15.98 -6.15 12.55
N PRO A 132 16.82 -5.94 13.60
CA PRO A 132 17.57 -4.70 13.75
C PRO A 132 18.50 -4.57 12.54
N ARG A 133 18.17 -3.67 11.63
CA ARG A 133 18.98 -3.37 10.44
C ARG A 133 19.83 -2.15 10.76
N LYS A 134 21.12 -2.17 10.37
CA LYS A 134 21.90 -0.94 10.25
C LYS A 134 21.23 -0.10 9.19
N LEU A 135 20.44 0.89 9.61
CA LEU A 135 19.81 1.83 8.68
C LEU A 135 20.90 2.76 8.17
N ALA A 136 21.18 2.73 6.88
CA ALA A 136 21.93 3.81 6.25
C ALA A 136 21.20 5.13 6.50
N LYS A 137 21.93 6.21 6.75
CA LYS A 137 21.33 7.54 7.00
C LYS A 137 20.37 7.87 5.87
N LYS A 138 19.08 8.02 6.19
CA LYS A 138 18.07 8.46 5.21
C LYS A 138 18.36 9.92 4.86
N THR A 139 18.55 10.19 3.60
CA THR A 139 18.53 11.57 3.08
C THR A 139 17.12 12.11 3.32
N LYS A 140 17.00 13.22 4.05
CA LYS A 140 15.71 13.89 4.25
C LYS A 140 15.38 14.66 2.97
N VAL A 141 14.37 14.22 2.25
CA VAL A 141 13.87 14.88 1.04
C VAL A 141 12.71 15.77 1.44
N THR A 142 12.77 17.04 1.09
CA THR A 142 11.80 18.08 1.47
C THR A 142 11.08 18.71 0.27
N GLY A 143 11.57 18.45 -0.95
CA GLY A 143 11.02 18.98 -2.20
C GLY A 143 11.36 18.10 -3.39
N SER A 144 10.67 18.35 -4.51
CA SER A 144 10.93 17.69 -5.79
C SER A 144 12.34 18.00 -6.29
N ASN A 145 12.89 17.10 -7.09
CA ASN A 145 14.20 17.23 -7.72
C ASN A 145 15.41 17.27 -6.76
N GLN A 146 15.23 16.80 -5.51
CA GLN A 146 16.34 16.67 -4.56
C GLN A 146 16.97 15.26 -4.60
N LEU A 147 16.14 14.23 -4.82
CA LEU A 147 16.59 12.84 -4.86
C LEU A 147 15.79 12.06 -5.88
N TRP A 148 16.48 11.56 -6.88
CA TRP A 148 15.94 10.60 -7.83
C TRP A 148 16.50 9.20 -7.58
N GLN A 149 15.69 8.19 -7.82
CA GLN A 149 16.12 6.79 -7.84
C GLN A 149 16.00 6.26 -9.25
N MET A 150 17.03 5.56 -9.72
CA MET A 150 17.07 4.94 -11.03
C MET A 150 17.37 3.46 -10.87
N ASP A 151 16.61 2.63 -11.57
CA ASP A 151 16.74 1.18 -11.48
C ASP A 151 16.26 0.50 -12.77
N LEU A 152 16.62 -0.78 -12.93
CA LEU A 152 16.33 -1.59 -14.09
C LEU A 152 15.40 -2.75 -13.73
N LYS A 153 14.30 -2.88 -14.46
CA LYS A 153 13.35 -3.98 -14.39
C LYS A 153 13.42 -4.81 -15.67
N TYR A 154 13.18 -6.10 -15.55
CA TYR A 154 13.11 -7.03 -16.68
C TYR A 154 11.66 -7.38 -16.98
N GLY A 155 11.29 -7.38 -18.26
CA GLY A 155 10.09 -8.00 -18.77
C GLY A 155 10.47 -9.15 -19.72
N TYR A 156 9.52 -10.03 -20.04
CA TYR A 156 9.76 -11.19 -20.90
C TYR A 156 8.79 -11.23 -22.07
N ILE A 157 9.28 -11.56 -23.25
CA ILE A 157 8.51 -11.71 -24.49
C ILE A 157 8.49 -13.18 -24.83
N ALA A 158 7.35 -13.84 -24.57
CA ALA A 158 7.18 -15.27 -24.76
C ALA A 158 7.28 -15.67 -26.24
N GLY A 159 6.74 -14.87 -27.15
CA GLY A 159 6.73 -15.19 -28.58
C GLY A 159 8.11 -15.28 -29.24
N ILE A 160 9.14 -14.65 -28.68
CA ILE A 160 10.52 -14.67 -29.18
C ILE A 160 11.54 -15.16 -28.15
N ASP A 161 11.08 -15.67 -27.00
CA ASP A 161 11.91 -16.19 -25.89
C ASP A 161 13.05 -15.21 -25.52
N ARG A 162 12.68 -13.94 -25.24
CA ARG A 162 13.67 -12.89 -24.99
C ARG A 162 13.23 -11.93 -23.91
N PHE A 163 14.18 -11.52 -23.06
CA PHE A 163 13.97 -10.42 -22.12
C PHE A 163 14.03 -9.07 -22.83
N PHE A 164 13.22 -8.14 -22.34
CA PHE A 164 13.35 -6.71 -22.59
C PHE A 164 13.56 -5.96 -21.26
N PHE A 165 14.01 -4.75 -21.35
CA PHE A 165 14.50 -3.99 -20.22
C PHE A 165 13.70 -2.69 -20.08
N ILE A 166 13.29 -2.39 -18.85
CA ILE A 166 12.58 -1.17 -18.48
C ILE A 166 13.44 -0.46 -17.45
N MET A 167 14.07 0.64 -17.86
CA MET A 167 14.83 1.49 -16.96
C MET A 167 13.99 2.69 -16.60
N SER A 168 13.81 2.93 -15.31
CA SER A 168 12.94 4.00 -14.81
C SER A 168 13.68 4.91 -13.86
N ILE A 169 13.32 6.19 -13.87
CA ILE A 169 13.79 7.19 -12.91
C ILE A 169 12.57 7.76 -12.19
N ILE A 170 12.53 7.65 -10.87
CA ILE A 170 11.46 8.18 -10.01
C ILE A 170 11.99 9.30 -9.13
N ASP A 171 11.24 10.39 -9.02
CA ASP A 171 11.47 11.40 -8.00
C ASP A 171 10.95 10.89 -6.64
N VAL A 172 11.80 10.93 -5.62
CA VAL A 172 11.48 10.39 -4.29
C VAL A 172 10.44 11.24 -3.55
N TYR A 173 10.30 12.51 -3.86
CA TYR A 173 9.34 13.40 -3.21
C TYR A 173 7.94 13.27 -3.78
N ASP A 174 7.76 13.57 -5.05
CA ASP A 174 6.44 13.61 -5.70
C ASP A 174 6.01 12.29 -6.33
N ARG A 175 6.89 11.28 -6.39
CA ARG A 175 6.66 9.95 -6.98
C ARG A 175 6.45 9.95 -8.49
N CYS A 176 6.75 11.03 -9.16
CA CYS A 176 6.66 11.11 -10.61
C CYS A 176 7.77 10.28 -11.26
N ILE A 177 7.43 9.53 -12.30
CA ILE A 177 8.40 8.92 -13.19
C ILE A 177 8.90 10.01 -14.14
N VAL A 178 10.14 10.42 -13.95
CA VAL A 178 10.76 11.54 -14.67
C VAL A 178 11.51 11.10 -15.92
N GLY A 179 11.81 9.81 -16.03
CA GLY A 179 12.47 9.24 -17.19
C GLY A 179 12.21 7.74 -17.31
N THR A 180 12.03 7.27 -18.55
CA THR A 180 11.83 5.85 -18.84
C THR A 180 12.56 5.49 -20.13
N HIS A 181 13.21 4.33 -20.15
CA HIS A 181 13.72 3.68 -21.35
C HIS A 181 13.18 2.25 -21.39
N ILE A 182 12.64 1.87 -22.55
CA ILE A 182 12.17 0.51 -22.82
C ILE A 182 12.95 0.02 -24.03
N GLY A 183 13.66 -1.11 -23.91
CA GLY A 183 14.52 -1.61 -24.98
C GLY A 183 14.86 -3.08 -24.86
N LEU A 184 15.36 -3.66 -25.95
CA LEU A 184 15.88 -5.03 -25.96
C LEU A 184 17.30 -5.11 -25.36
N ASN A 185 17.89 -3.97 -25.04
CA ASN A 185 19.16 -3.82 -24.33
C ASN A 185 19.03 -2.69 -23.30
N ALA A 186 19.90 -2.69 -22.30
CA ALA A 186 20.00 -1.63 -21.29
C ALA A 186 21.48 -1.32 -21.04
N LEU A 187 22.07 -0.59 -21.96
CA LEU A 187 23.47 -0.21 -21.91
C LEU A 187 23.68 1.05 -21.04
N ALA A 188 24.92 1.31 -20.65
CA ALA A 188 25.29 2.53 -19.92
C ALA A 188 24.93 3.82 -20.69
N LEU A 189 25.00 3.80 -22.03
CA LEU A 189 24.57 4.90 -22.88
C LEU A 189 23.06 5.14 -22.82
N ASP A 190 22.25 4.09 -22.72
CA ASP A 190 20.80 4.21 -22.60
C ASP A 190 20.45 4.82 -21.24
N ALA A 191 21.13 4.39 -20.16
CA ALA A 191 21.00 4.99 -18.85
C ALA A 191 21.33 6.50 -18.84
N LEU A 192 22.44 6.86 -19.47
CA LEU A 192 22.85 8.27 -19.58
C LEU A 192 21.89 9.09 -20.42
N ARG A 193 21.37 8.53 -21.53
CA ARG A 193 20.37 9.19 -22.38
C ARG A 193 19.06 9.41 -21.61
N THR A 194 18.58 8.42 -20.90
CA THR A 194 17.39 8.51 -20.06
C THR A 194 17.53 9.59 -18.97
N LEU A 195 18.70 9.65 -18.33
CA LEU A 195 18.99 10.68 -17.34
C LEU A 195 19.00 12.09 -17.97
N LYS A 196 19.64 12.28 -19.11
CA LYS A 196 19.63 13.57 -19.84
C LYS A 196 18.22 14.00 -20.20
N GLN A 197 17.38 13.09 -20.69
CA GLN A 197 15.96 13.39 -20.99
C GLN A 197 15.17 13.77 -19.74
N ALA A 198 15.39 13.10 -18.61
CA ALA A 198 14.75 13.41 -17.35
C ALA A 198 15.13 14.83 -16.82
N ILE A 199 16.40 15.20 -16.93
CA ILE A 199 16.92 16.53 -16.56
C ILE A 199 16.24 17.61 -17.41
N VAL A 200 16.15 17.40 -18.73
CA VAL A 200 15.46 18.33 -19.64
C VAL A 200 13.96 18.39 -19.31
N PHE A 201 13.32 17.25 -19.10
CA PHE A 201 11.89 17.17 -18.76
C PHE A 201 11.54 17.96 -17.50
N ARG A 202 12.42 17.92 -16.49
CA ARG A 202 12.25 18.66 -15.23
C ARG A 202 12.83 20.08 -15.24
N GLY A 203 13.45 20.51 -16.34
CA GLY A 203 14.04 21.85 -16.48
C GLY A 203 15.17 22.12 -15.48
N ILE A 204 15.97 21.11 -15.14
CA ILE A 204 17.05 21.25 -14.16
C ILE A 204 18.26 21.89 -14.82
N THR A 205 18.67 23.05 -14.32
CA THR A 205 19.81 23.85 -14.84
C THR A 205 20.98 23.90 -13.86
N ASP A 206 20.71 23.75 -12.57
CA ASP A 206 21.71 23.85 -11.50
C ASP A 206 22.06 22.51 -10.88
N SER A 207 23.37 22.27 -10.66
CA SER A 207 23.90 21.01 -10.15
C SER A 207 23.83 20.82 -8.63
N ASN A 208 23.41 21.86 -7.88
CA ASN A 208 23.76 21.92 -6.47
C ASN A 208 22.93 21.06 -5.52
N GLU A 209 21.84 20.45 -5.96
CA GLU A 209 20.97 19.73 -5.02
C GLU A 209 20.46 18.35 -5.51
N LEU A 210 20.45 18.08 -6.81
CA LEU A 210 19.91 16.81 -7.31
C LEU A 210 20.88 15.65 -7.07
N ILE A 211 20.43 14.68 -6.29
CA ILE A 211 21.12 13.40 -6.06
C ILE A 211 20.44 12.34 -6.92
N LEU A 212 21.20 11.69 -7.79
CA LEU A 212 20.78 10.46 -8.47
C LEU A 212 21.28 9.25 -7.70
N ARG A 213 20.38 8.37 -7.28
CA ARG A 213 20.71 7.13 -6.58
C ARG A 213 20.42 5.94 -7.46
N THR A 214 21.43 5.05 -7.61
CA THR A 214 21.30 3.79 -8.34
C THR A 214 21.78 2.61 -7.48
N ASP A 215 21.50 1.42 -7.93
CA ASP A 215 22.18 0.22 -7.46
C ASP A 215 23.60 0.10 -8.04
N ASN A 216 24.24 -1.07 -7.85
CA ASN A 216 25.56 -1.38 -8.38
C ASN A 216 25.49 -2.17 -9.71
N GLY A 217 24.42 -2.01 -10.48
CA GLY A 217 24.29 -2.66 -11.79
C GLY A 217 25.41 -2.27 -12.77
N PRO A 218 25.76 -3.15 -13.71
CA PRO A 218 26.88 -2.92 -14.64
C PRO A 218 26.71 -1.65 -15.47
N GLN A 219 25.48 -1.29 -15.84
CA GLN A 219 25.15 -0.07 -16.58
C GLN A 219 25.48 1.21 -15.79
N PHE A 220 25.37 1.19 -14.46
CA PHE A 220 25.63 2.34 -13.59
C PHE A 220 27.07 2.39 -13.06
N THR A 221 27.78 1.26 -13.10
CA THR A 221 29.20 1.18 -12.74
C THR A 221 30.13 1.42 -13.91
N ALA A 222 29.63 1.40 -15.14
CA ALA A 222 30.41 1.67 -16.35
C ALA A 222 30.98 3.10 -16.37
N HIS A 223 32.23 3.25 -16.78
CA HIS A 223 32.91 4.56 -16.88
C HIS A 223 32.11 5.57 -17.73
N VAL A 224 31.48 5.10 -18.80
CA VAL A 224 30.66 5.95 -19.69
C VAL A 224 29.52 6.63 -18.92
N PHE A 225 28.83 5.90 -18.05
CA PHE A 225 27.75 6.47 -17.23
C PHE A 225 28.31 7.39 -16.15
N GLN A 226 29.35 6.95 -15.43
CA GLN A 226 29.96 7.74 -14.36
C GLN A 226 30.54 9.08 -14.88
N ASN A 227 31.30 9.04 -15.97
CA ASN A 227 31.86 10.24 -16.60
C ASN A 227 30.75 11.17 -17.14
N GLY A 228 29.71 10.58 -17.76
CA GLY A 228 28.56 11.35 -18.22
C GLY A 228 27.77 12.02 -17.10
N CYS A 229 27.69 11.42 -15.90
CA CYS A 229 27.08 12.05 -14.74
C CYS A 229 27.87 13.27 -14.22
N VAL A 230 29.19 13.27 -14.36
CA VAL A 230 30.04 14.42 -13.96
C VAL A 230 29.75 15.67 -14.79
N GLU A 231 29.34 15.47 -16.06
CA GLU A 231 29.01 16.57 -16.98
C GLU A 231 27.59 17.10 -16.80
N LEU A 232 26.79 16.45 -15.95
CA LEU A 232 25.38 16.77 -15.74
C LEU A 232 25.16 17.43 -14.37
N PRO A 233 24.07 18.19 -14.19
CA PRO A 233 23.73 18.85 -12.92
C PRO A 233 23.19 17.82 -11.90
N VAL A 234 23.91 16.74 -11.65
CA VAL A 234 23.51 15.67 -10.70
C VAL A 234 24.71 15.15 -9.92
N THR A 235 24.47 14.79 -8.66
CA THR A 235 25.43 14.03 -7.85
C THR A 235 25.04 12.55 -7.86
N HIS A 236 25.80 11.74 -8.58
CA HIS A 236 25.54 10.28 -8.64
C HIS A 236 26.03 9.59 -7.37
N THR A 237 25.13 8.83 -6.72
CA THR A 237 25.42 8.01 -5.54
C THR A 237 24.92 6.59 -5.75
N ARG A 238 25.73 5.60 -5.32
CA ARG A 238 25.36 4.18 -5.37
C ARG A 238 24.94 3.71 -3.99
N ILE A 239 23.93 2.83 -3.92
CA ILE A 239 23.55 2.21 -2.65
C ILE A 239 24.67 1.27 -2.18
N PRO A 240 25.01 1.30 -0.88
CA PRO A 240 25.91 0.32 -0.30
C PRO A 240 25.36 -1.11 -0.42
N ASN A 241 26.25 -2.09 -0.53
CA ASN A 241 25.84 -3.49 -0.56
C ASN A 241 24.97 -3.84 0.67
N ASN A 242 23.95 -4.67 0.46
CA ASN A 242 23.02 -5.12 1.50
C ASN A 242 22.15 -4.01 2.13
N THR A 243 21.87 -2.91 1.43
CA THR A 243 20.98 -1.84 1.87
C THR A 243 19.78 -1.61 0.92
N PRO A 244 18.93 -2.61 0.66
CA PRO A 244 17.83 -2.52 -0.31
C PRO A 244 16.84 -1.40 0.00
N ASN A 245 16.70 -1.02 1.28
CA ASN A 245 15.76 0.04 1.70
C ASN A 245 16.07 1.43 1.10
N MET A 246 17.25 1.63 0.52
CA MET A 246 17.61 2.90 -0.08
C MET A 246 16.99 3.12 -1.46
N ASN A 247 16.52 2.06 -2.14
CA ASN A 247 15.82 2.11 -3.43
C ASN A 247 14.32 1.73 -3.33
N ALA A 248 13.75 1.79 -2.13
CA ALA A 248 12.40 1.28 -1.85
C ALA A 248 11.29 1.94 -2.69
N HIS A 249 11.49 3.17 -3.18
CA HIS A 249 10.46 3.87 -3.96
C HIS A 249 10.38 3.35 -5.39
N ILE A 250 11.54 3.19 -6.04
CA ILE A 250 11.57 2.61 -7.38
C ILE A 250 11.20 1.11 -7.36
N GLU A 251 11.62 0.37 -6.31
CA GLU A 251 11.19 -1.03 -6.11
C GLU A 251 9.67 -1.14 -5.95
N SER A 252 9.04 -0.19 -5.25
CA SER A 252 7.58 -0.14 -5.12
C SER A 252 6.90 0.14 -6.45
N PHE A 253 7.44 1.04 -7.26
CA PHE A 253 6.96 1.30 -8.63
C PHE A 253 7.09 0.05 -9.50
N HIS A 254 8.25 -0.61 -9.50
CA HIS A 254 8.47 -1.85 -10.25
C HIS A 254 7.54 -2.99 -9.80
N SER A 255 7.16 -3.03 -8.52
CA SER A 255 6.16 -3.98 -8.03
C SER A 255 4.77 -3.71 -8.57
N ILE A 256 4.38 -2.43 -8.72
CA ILE A 256 3.11 -2.02 -9.34
C ILE A 256 3.14 -2.37 -10.83
N LEU A 257 4.21 -2.00 -11.54
CA LEU A 257 4.38 -2.33 -12.96
C LEU A 257 4.31 -3.84 -13.21
N GLU A 258 4.87 -4.65 -12.32
CA GLU A 258 4.75 -6.11 -12.39
C GLU A 258 3.30 -6.57 -12.26
N SER A 259 2.59 -6.10 -11.23
CA SER A 259 1.23 -6.55 -10.95
C SER A 259 0.19 -6.00 -11.94
N ASP A 260 0.39 -4.78 -12.43
CA ASP A 260 -0.60 -4.07 -13.23
C ASP A 260 -0.41 -4.29 -14.75
N CYS A 261 0.82 -4.60 -15.18
CA CYS A 261 1.14 -4.80 -16.60
C CYS A 261 1.83 -6.14 -16.87
N LEU A 262 3.06 -6.36 -16.37
CA LEU A 262 3.91 -7.45 -16.84
C LEU A 262 3.35 -8.85 -16.53
N SER A 263 2.75 -9.06 -15.36
CA SER A 263 2.17 -10.35 -14.97
C SER A 263 0.79 -10.64 -15.59
N ARG A 264 0.16 -9.62 -16.22
CA ARG A 264 -1.16 -9.74 -16.84
C ARG A 264 -1.10 -10.08 -18.32
N HIS A 265 0.05 -9.87 -18.97
CA HIS A 265 0.22 -10.01 -20.40
C HIS A 265 1.30 -11.04 -20.73
N GLU A 266 1.01 -11.89 -21.67
CA GLU A 266 1.98 -12.78 -22.33
C GLU A 266 2.33 -12.17 -23.68
N PHE A 267 3.38 -11.36 -23.71
CA PHE A 267 3.78 -10.62 -24.91
C PHE A 267 4.33 -11.56 -25.98
N GLN A 268 3.80 -11.43 -27.20
CA GLN A 268 4.28 -12.17 -28.36
C GLN A 268 5.38 -11.42 -29.11
N HIS A 269 5.34 -10.08 -29.09
CA HIS A 269 6.29 -9.23 -29.81
C HIS A 269 6.72 -8.03 -28.95
N TYR A 270 7.91 -7.51 -29.26
CA TYR A 270 8.44 -6.33 -28.57
C TYR A 270 7.53 -5.10 -28.69
N ALA A 271 6.89 -4.89 -29.86
CA ALA A 271 5.99 -3.76 -30.07
C ALA A 271 4.79 -3.79 -29.11
N GLU A 272 4.24 -4.96 -28.84
CA GLU A 272 3.16 -5.18 -27.86
C GLU A 272 3.62 -4.85 -26.44
N ALA A 273 4.78 -5.39 -26.04
CA ALA A 273 5.37 -5.11 -24.74
C ALA A 273 5.68 -3.62 -24.55
N TYR A 274 6.24 -2.98 -25.58
CA TYR A 274 6.52 -1.54 -25.56
C TYR A 274 5.25 -0.71 -25.38
N LYS A 275 4.21 -1.02 -26.14
CA LYS A 275 2.91 -0.34 -26.06
C LYS A 275 2.31 -0.46 -24.66
N CYS A 276 2.20 -1.68 -24.16
CA CYS A 276 1.58 -1.94 -22.85
C CYS A 276 2.32 -1.25 -21.68
N VAL A 277 3.66 -1.19 -21.73
CA VAL A 277 4.45 -0.56 -20.66
C VAL A 277 4.48 0.96 -20.78
N SER A 278 4.27 1.53 -21.99
CA SER A 278 4.28 2.98 -22.21
C SER A 278 2.93 3.66 -21.98
N GLU A 279 1.83 2.91 -22.02
CA GLU A 279 0.47 3.36 -21.67
C GLU A 279 0.27 3.36 -20.14
#